data_a27ed4f3dccf988b7803f0a6a1394783
#
_entry.id   a27ed4f3dccf988b7803f0a6a1394783
#
_cell.length_a   1.000
_cell.length_b   1.000
_cell.length_c   1.000
_cell.angle_alpha   90.00
_cell.angle_beta   90.00
_cell.angle_gamma   90.00
#
_symmetry.space_group_name_H-M   'P 1'
#
loop_
_entity.id
_entity.type
_entity.pdbx_description
1 polymer ?
#
loop_
_entity_poly.entity_id
_entity_poly.type
_entity_poly.pdbx_seq_one_letter_code
_entity_poly.pdbx_strand_id
1 'polypeptide(L)'
;MLKLKPAFALMLALPVIVGCSTNDNRYDPVDAPEIKNLFSLDEVWSSSTGGTGDFYSELTVAFDANNVYTASRDGDVMALTLDRGSKVWSVDLADEDENDERRSARVSGGVALGGGKIAVGSENGYVYVLNAKDGSILWKQYIEAEVIARPAFSASGDKLFVLDARGNFTAFNALDGSKLWVTGDAPQELRLRAQSNPLVVGDEYVLVGTSSGKVNVLLQSNGSTVNQVNVGESVGKTALERIADVSSSPLILGNVLYATSFSGGMVQYDLSTFNYIMRLGYQSSRDLGYDEHSILVTADDGTVSCINRADSSQRWANTSLGYRQVTAPVVFGNYAVVGDYEGYIYFLDMQDGSIDYMEQSDSSGISAQPKVQNGKLYVMAKDGSLNVYSYTDQARASAAVSVEQSNDMLAASAAAGLTLNHPGVYDGGIYAPSGVSQEALEQRRAAIIRAVAQQEAQIAAQRRAAEEAMRARAEYEKRRAAYEEERRERLSGFGIAQGIRSDLDEAEDTASESADTEYVEENNTEATTESTTNDSEDDNTKSSGFGIY
;
A
#
# COMPACT_ATOMS: atom_id res chain seq x y z
N MET A 1 -51.68 66.90 -38.74
CA MET A 1 -50.36 66.49 -39.15
C MET A 1 -49.58 66.08 -37.91
N LEU A 2 -49.58 64.78 -37.60
CA LEU A 2 -48.80 64.20 -36.48
C LEU A 2 -47.61 63.43 -37.05
N LYS A 3 -46.38 63.82 -36.68
CA LYS A 3 -45.16 63.16 -37.10
C LYS A 3 -44.87 62.05 -36.12
N LEU A 4 -44.93 60.78 -36.54
CA LEU A 4 -44.42 59.63 -35.80
C LEU A 4 -42.90 59.57 -35.98
N LYS A 5 -42.17 59.46 -34.87
CA LYS A 5 -40.74 59.11 -34.84
C LYS A 5 -40.59 57.59 -34.72
N PRO A 6 -39.68 56.97 -35.47
CA PRO A 6 -39.42 55.54 -35.29
C PRO A 6 -38.52 55.31 -34.05
N ALA A 7 -38.98 54.44 -33.14
CA ALA A 7 -38.18 53.94 -32.04
C ALA A 7 -37.27 52.80 -32.54
N PHE A 8 -35.98 53.00 -32.43
CA PHE A 8 -34.97 51.96 -32.64
C PHE A 8 -34.96 50.99 -31.46
N ALA A 9 -35.47 49.80 -31.65
CA ALA A 9 -35.33 48.72 -30.69
C ALA A 9 -33.93 48.09 -30.81
N LEU A 10 -33.06 48.39 -29.84
CA LEU A 10 -31.76 47.77 -29.72
C LEU A 10 -31.96 46.40 -29.06
N MET A 11 -31.93 45.34 -29.84
CA MET A 11 -31.96 43.95 -29.39
C MET A 11 -30.57 43.55 -28.89
N LEU A 12 -30.38 43.57 -27.55
CA LEU A 12 -29.17 43.07 -26.91
C LEU A 12 -29.20 41.54 -26.99
N ALA A 13 -28.45 40.96 -27.92
CA ALA A 13 -28.16 39.52 -27.94
C ALA A 13 -27.15 39.22 -26.81
N LEU A 14 -27.63 38.69 -25.68
CA LEU A 14 -26.75 38.05 -24.69
C LEU A 14 -26.22 36.75 -25.30
N PRO A 15 -24.90 36.57 -25.41
CA PRO A 15 -24.34 35.23 -25.67
C PRO A 15 -24.59 34.39 -24.41
N VAL A 16 -25.45 33.40 -24.50
CA VAL A 16 -25.51 32.29 -23.53
C VAL A 16 -24.22 31.52 -23.70
N ILE A 17 -23.24 31.80 -22.84
CA ILE A 17 -22.09 30.95 -22.66
C ILE A 17 -22.61 29.68 -21.96
N VAL A 18 -22.97 28.67 -22.76
CA VAL A 18 -23.13 27.31 -22.28
C VAL A 18 -21.72 26.81 -21.98
N GLY A 19 -21.26 27.07 -20.77
CA GLY A 19 -20.09 26.39 -20.23
C GLY A 19 -20.46 24.90 -20.17
N CYS A 20 -19.97 24.08 -21.08
CA CYS A 20 -19.89 22.66 -20.86
C CYS A 20 -18.91 22.44 -19.72
N SER A 21 -19.37 22.45 -18.47
CA SER A 21 -18.68 21.75 -17.41
C SER A 21 -18.90 20.26 -17.74
N THR A 22 -17.96 19.64 -18.41
CA THR A 22 -17.85 18.19 -18.37
C THR A 22 -17.45 17.86 -16.93
N ASN A 23 -18.42 17.76 -16.03
CA ASN A 23 -18.18 17.04 -14.79
C ASN A 23 -17.87 15.62 -15.23
N ASP A 24 -16.62 15.24 -15.16
CA ASP A 24 -16.21 13.85 -15.33
C ASP A 24 -16.54 13.12 -14.03
N ASN A 25 -17.79 12.69 -13.87
CA ASN A 25 -18.30 11.98 -12.70
C ASN A 25 -17.77 10.53 -12.64
N ARG A 26 -16.75 10.21 -13.41
CA ARG A 26 -16.22 8.85 -13.55
C ARG A 26 -15.71 8.27 -12.23
N TYR A 27 -15.25 9.12 -11.34
CA TYR A 27 -14.67 8.75 -10.05
C TYR A 27 -15.55 9.17 -8.86
N ASP A 28 -16.76 9.66 -9.12
CA ASP A 28 -17.69 9.99 -8.03
C ASP A 28 -18.18 8.69 -7.39
N PRO A 29 -18.27 8.66 -6.04
CA PRO A 29 -18.82 7.50 -5.36
C PRO A 29 -20.27 7.22 -5.83
N VAL A 30 -20.59 5.95 -6.04
CA VAL A 30 -21.96 5.55 -6.28
C VAL A 30 -22.80 5.70 -5.00
N ASP A 31 -24.12 5.87 -5.14
CA ASP A 31 -25.02 5.83 -3.98
C ASP A 31 -24.94 4.49 -3.25
N ALA A 32 -25.17 4.49 -1.93
CA ALA A 32 -25.25 3.26 -1.18
C ALA A 32 -26.38 2.37 -1.73
N PRO A 33 -26.17 1.07 -1.92
CA PRO A 33 -27.19 0.18 -2.49
C PRO A 33 -28.40 0.08 -1.56
N GLU A 34 -29.61 0.13 -2.14
CA GLU A 34 -30.84 -0.17 -1.41
C GLU A 34 -31.06 -1.68 -1.36
N ILE A 35 -30.93 -2.27 -0.18
CA ILE A 35 -31.12 -3.71 0.02
C ILE A 35 -32.13 -3.98 1.14
N LYS A 36 -32.63 -5.20 1.17
CA LYS A 36 -33.37 -5.73 2.31
C LYS A 36 -32.47 -6.67 3.09
N ASN A 37 -32.16 -6.32 4.33
CA ASN A 37 -31.34 -7.15 5.20
C ASN A 37 -31.98 -8.54 5.41
N LEU A 38 -31.18 -9.59 5.20
CA LEU A 38 -31.62 -10.97 5.33
C LEU A 38 -31.43 -11.54 6.74
N PHE A 39 -30.70 -10.85 7.59
CA PHE A 39 -30.46 -11.20 8.99
C PHE A 39 -30.34 -9.96 9.85
N SER A 40 -30.05 -10.09 11.13
CA SER A 40 -29.80 -8.99 12.05
C SER A 40 -28.53 -9.21 12.84
N LEU A 41 -27.93 -8.11 13.25
CA LEU A 41 -26.81 -8.05 14.18
C LEU A 41 -27.28 -7.46 15.50
N ASP A 42 -26.66 -7.91 16.60
CA ASP A 42 -26.75 -7.29 17.91
C ASP A 42 -25.51 -6.43 18.12
N GLU A 43 -25.68 -5.15 18.43
CA GLU A 43 -24.60 -4.34 18.97
C GLU A 43 -24.29 -4.83 20.40
N VAL A 44 -23.11 -5.43 20.58
CA VAL A 44 -22.71 -5.98 21.87
C VAL A 44 -22.32 -4.87 22.84
N TRP A 45 -21.53 -3.93 22.34
CA TRP A 45 -21.16 -2.69 23.01
C TRP A 45 -20.51 -1.71 22.05
N SER A 46 -20.49 -0.44 22.44
CA SER A 46 -19.81 0.65 21.74
C SER A 46 -19.00 1.46 22.75
N SER A 47 -17.86 2.01 22.30
CA SER A 47 -16.99 2.85 23.13
C SER A 47 -16.30 3.92 22.29
N SER A 48 -16.19 5.15 22.80
CA SER A 48 -15.41 6.20 22.17
C SER A 48 -13.93 6.07 22.56
N THR A 49 -13.05 6.00 21.56
CA THR A 49 -11.63 5.78 21.77
C THR A 49 -10.75 6.93 21.26
N GLY A 50 -11.38 8.04 20.83
CA GLY A 50 -10.73 9.11 20.08
C GLY A 50 -10.43 8.68 18.64
N GLY A 51 -10.62 9.59 17.71
CA GLY A 51 -10.63 9.29 16.28
C GLY A 51 -9.34 9.64 15.54
N THR A 52 -9.42 9.45 14.23
CA THR A 52 -8.42 9.90 13.26
C THR A 52 -8.86 11.20 12.57
N GLY A 53 -10.15 11.58 12.70
CA GLY A 53 -10.75 12.69 11.97
C GLY A 53 -10.71 12.49 10.45
N ASP A 54 -10.60 13.59 9.71
CA ASP A 54 -10.55 13.56 8.23
C ASP A 54 -9.19 13.12 7.66
N PHE A 55 -8.23 12.76 8.52
CA PHE A 55 -6.90 12.35 8.09
C PHE A 55 -6.89 10.88 7.67
N TYR A 56 -6.13 10.59 6.60
CA TYR A 56 -5.88 9.22 6.24
C TYR A 56 -5.13 8.51 7.37
N SER A 57 -5.72 7.45 7.86
CA SER A 57 -5.13 6.58 8.86
C SER A 57 -5.75 5.19 8.77
N GLU A 58 -4.92 4.18 8.93
CA GLU A 58 -5.31 2.78 9.05
C GLU A 58 -5.15 2.28 10.49
N LEU A 59 -5.25 3.19 11.47
CA LEU A 59 -5.26 2.83 12.88
C LEU A 59 -6.33 1.78 13.13
N THR A 60 -5.91 0.63 13.63
CA THR A 60 -6.78 -0.52 13.91
C THR A 60 -6.55 -1.01 15.32
N VAL A 61 -7.44 -1.84 15.79
CA VAL A 61 -7.36 -2.44 17.12
C VAL A 61 -6.41 -3.64 17.17
N ALA A 62 -5.86 -3.92 18.34
CA ALA A 62 -5.14 -5.14 18.67
C ALA A 62 -5.78 -5.84 19.87
N PHE A 63 -5.61 -7.15 19.99
CA PHE A 63 -6.29 -7.95 20.99
C PHE A 63 -5.31 -8.81 21.78
N ASP A 64 -5.58 -8.96 23.07
CA ASP A 64 -5.12 -10.10 23.85
C ASP A 64 -6.31 -10.96 24.30
N ALA A 65 -6.11 -11.88 25.20
CA ALA A 65 -7.17 -12.76 25.68
C ALA A 65 -8.33 -12.05 26.40
N ASN A 66 -8.10 -10.84 26.95
CA ASN A 66 -9.04 -10.12 27.81
C ASN A 66 -9.40 -8.72 27.32
N ASN A 67 -8.51 -8.11 26.54
CA ASN A 67 -8.58 -6.70 26.20
C ASN A 67 -8.48 -6.45 24.70
N VAL A 68 -9.09 -5.35 24.28
CA VAL A 68 -8.84 -4.69 23.01
C VAL A 68 -8.07 -3.39 23.25
N TYR A 69 -7.06 -3.14 22.45
CA TYR A 69 -6.20 -1.96 22.50
C TYR A 69 -6.46 -1.07 21.32
N THR A 70 -6.61 0.22 21.59
CA THR A 70 -6.92 1.24 20.59
C THR A 70 -5.97 2.42 20.72
N ALA A 71 -5.87 3.22 19.67
CA ALA A 71 -5.17 4.50 19.70
C ALA A 71 -5.94 5.54 18.89
N SER A 72 -5.87 6.80 19.33
CA SER A 72 -6.37 7.96 18.57
C SER A 72 -5.22 8.70 17.92
N ARG A 73 -5.52 9.46 16.86
CA ARG A 73 -4.52 10.33 16.22
C ARG A 73 -3.95 11.37 17.17
N ASP A 74 -4.76 11.86 18.10
CA ASP A 74 -4.33 12.85 19.07
C ASP A 74 -3.32 12.33 20.10
N GLY A 75 -3.30 11.03 20.33
CA GLY A 75 -2.31 10.42 21.23
C GLY A 75 -2.90 9.59 22.35
N ASP A 76 -4.23 9.50 22.46
CA ASP A 76 -4.84 8.63 23.45
C ASP A 76 -4.62 7.16 23.05
N VAL A 77 -4.00 6.39 23.92
CA VAL A 77 -3.88 4.94 23.81
C VAL A 77 -4.65 4.31 24.94
N MET A 78 -5.52 3.35 24.63
CA MET A 78 -6.44 2.77 25.61
C MET A 78 -6.44 1.25 25.55
N ALA A 79 -6.70 0.63 26.71
CA ALA A 79 -7.13 -0.75 26.83
C ALA A 79 -8.58 -0.79 27.30
N LEU A 80 -9.41 -1.55 26.60
CA LEU A 80 -10.81 -1.80 26.94
C LEU A 80 -11.03 -3.29 27.11
N THR A 81 -11.98 -3.69 27.95
CA THR A 81 -12.32 -5.11 28.12
C THR A 81 -13.07 -5.64 26.88
N LEU A 82 -12.80 -6.89 26.46
CA LEU A 82 -13.44 -7.52 25.29
C LEU A 82 -14.94 -7.77 25.49
N ASP A 83 -15.40 -7.92 26.73
CA ASP A 83 -16.79 -8.28 27.03
C ASP A 83 -17.74 -7.10 26.96
N ARG A 84 -17.33 -5.91 27.40
CA ARG A 84 -18.19 -4.73 27.61
C ARG A 84 -17.60 -3.42 27.10
N GLY A 85 -16.40 -3.41 26.55
CA GLY A 85 -15.73 -2.16 26.17
C GLY A 85 -15.40 -1.23 27.35
N SER A 86 -15.34 -1.78 28.59
CA SER A 86 -15.02 -0.98 29.76
C SER A 86 -13.55 -0.60 29.78
N LYS A 87 -13.25 0.66 30.03
CA LYS A 87 -11.88 1.16 30.08
C LYS A 87 -11.07 0.54 31.21
N VAL A 88 -9.96 -0.12 30.88
CA VAL A 88 -9.00 -0.68 31.82
C VAL A 88 -7.98 0.39 32.21
N TRP A 89 -7.40 1.03 31.20
CA TRP A 89 -6.49 2.17 31.35
C TRP A 89 -6.52 3.04 30.09
N SER A 90 -6.05 4.27 30.22
CA SER A 90 -5.74 5.13 29.07
C SER A 90 -4.54 6.02 29.38
N VAL A 91 -3.73 6.31 28.35
CA VAL A 91 -2.53 7.16 28.41
C VAL A 91 -2.59 8.12 27.26
N ASP A 92 -2.27 9.38 27.52
CA ASP A 92 -2.09 10.42 26.51
C ASP A 92 -0.60 10.52 26.16
N LEU A 93 -0.28 10.36 24.88
CA LEU A 93 1.07 10.47 24.33
C LEU A 93 1.40 11.87 23.82
N ALA A 94 0.45 12.82 23.91
CA ALA A 94 0.67 14.20 23.49
C ALA A 94 1.77 14.85 24.33
N ASP A 95 2.60 15.66 23.67
CA ASP A 95 3.58 16.51 24.35
C ASP A 95 2.96 17.88 24.67
N GLU A 96 3.51 18.59 25.63
CA GLU A 96 3.22 20.00 25.88
C GLU A 96 4.22 20.88 25.11
N ASP A 97 3.77 22.02 24.58
CA ASP A 97 4.64 22.98 23.94
C ASP A 97 5.24 23.98 24.95
N GLU A 98 6.01 24.98 24.44
CA GLU A 98 6.65 26.01 25.27
C GLU A 98 5.66 26.89 26.06
N ASN A 99 4.36 26.84 25.73
CA ASN A 99 3.29 27.57 26.38
C ASN A 99 2.39 26.65 27.22
N ASP A 100 2.82 25.42 27.50
CA ASP A 100 2.04 24.35 28.15
C ASP A 100 0.76 23.98 27.36
N GLU A 101 0.74 24.22 26.04
CA GLU A 101 -0.34 23.78 25.16
C GLU A 101 -0.13 22.34 24.69
N ARG A 102 -1.18 21.53 24.81
CA ARG A 102 -1.18 20.12 24.36
C ARG A 102 -0.92 20.03 22.85
N ARG A 103 0.11 19.32 22.44
CA ARG A 103 0.42 18.99 21.05
C ARG A 103 0.04 17.55 20.74
N SER A 104 -0.85 17.36 19.77
CA SER A 104 -1.23 16.04 19.27
C SER A 104 0.01 15.20 18.94
N ALA A 105 0.03 13.96 19.41
CA ALA A 105 1.08 12.99 19.09
C ALA A 105 1.02 12.53 17.63
N ARG A 106 -0.10 12.76 16.93
CA ARG A 106 -0.37 12.35 15.55
C ARG A 106 -0.08 10.89 15.32
N VAL A 107 -0.60 10.03 16.20
CA VAL A 107 -0.47 8.59 16.05
C VAL A 107 -1.22 8.14 14.79
N SER A 108 -0.55 7.38 13.94
CA SER A 108 -1.10 6.92 12.66
C SER A 108 -0.76 5.45 12.37
N GLY A 109 0.39 4.96 12.83
CA GLY A 109 0.84 3.57 12.70
C GLY A 109 0.51 2.75 13.95
N GLY A 110 -0.41 1.78 13.86
CA GLY A 110 -0.70 0.95 15.01
C GLY A 110 -2.13 0.38 15.02
N VAL A 111 -2.53 -0.28 16.05
CA VAL A 111 -1.85 -0.68 17.29
C VAL A 111 -1.18 -2.03 17.07
N ALA A 112 0.08 -2.18 17.44
CA ALA A 112 0.77 -3.46 17.44
C ALA A 112 0.86 -4.01 18.88
N LEU A 113 0.68 -5.31 19.05
CA LEU A 113 0.78 -5.99 20.33
C LEU A 113 1.75 -7.18 20.22
N GLY A 114 2.65 -7.33 21.20
CA GLY A 114 3.57 -8.47 21.25
C GLY A 114 4.42 -8.48 22.51
N GLY A 115 4.63 -9.65 23.10
CA GLY A 115 5.45 -9.81 24.32
C GLY A 115 4.97 -8.96 25.50
N GLY A 116 3.65 -8.76 25.65
CA GLY A 116 3.06 -7.91 26.70
C GLY A 116 3.31 -6.41 26.52
N LYS A 117 3.65 -5.97 25.30
CA LYS A 117 3.93 -4.58 24.94
C LYS A 117 3.02 -4.14 23.80
N ILE A 118 2.74 -2.85 23.76
CA ILE A 118 2.02 -2.16 22.69
C ILE A 118 3.01 -1.23 21.98
N ALA A 119 2.96 -1.19 20.66
CA ALA A 119 3.71 -0.22 19.88
C ALA A 119 2.78 0.59 18.98
N VAL A 120 3.05 1.91 18.90
CA VAL A 120 2.40 2.83 17.98
C VAL A 120 3.44 3.75 17.33
N GLY A 121 3.18 4.09 16.09
CA GLY A 121 3.96 5.03 15.29
C GLY A 121 3.25 6.36 15.11
N SER A 122 4.01 7.42 14.93
CA SER A 122 3.53 8.80 14.83
C SER A 122 3.97 9.47 13.53
N GLU A 123 3.13 10.34 12.98
CA GLU A 123 3.49 11.24 11.87
C GLU A 123 4.53 12.29 12.31
N ASN A 124 4.67 12.52 13.62
CA ASN A 124 5.72 13.37 14.17
C ASN A 124 7.10 12.70 14.20
N GLY A 125 7.22 11.47 13.69
CA GLY A 125 8.47 10.72 13.61
C GLY A 125 8.85 9.98 14.90
N TYR A 126 7.91 9.72 15.78
CA TYR A 126 8.13 8.96 17.00
C TYR A 126 7.57 7.55 16.92
N VAL A 127 8.27 6.64 17.56
CA VAL A 127 7.79 5.30 17.92
C VAL A 127 7.66 5.25 19.43
N TYR A 128 6.49 4.86 19.92
CA TYR A 128 6.21 4.67 21.33
C TYR A 128 6.01 3.19 21.61
N VAL A 129 6.58 2.70 22.70
CA VAL A 129 6.29 1.37 23.23
C VAL A 129 5.84 1.47 24.66
N LEU A 130 4.70 0.84 24.94
CA LEU A 130 4.01 0.88 26.22
C LEU A 130 3.89 -0.54 26.79
N ASN A 131 3.75 -0.64 28.09
CA ASN A 131 3.37 -1.86 28.77
C ASN A 131 1.87 -2.13 28.57
N ALA A 132 1.51 -3.27 27.99
CA ALA A 132 0.12 -3.62 27.71
C ALA A 132 -0.76 -3.73 28.97
N LYS A 133 -0.15 -4.01 30.14
CA LYS A 133 -0.87 -4.22 31.38
C LYS A 133 -1.44 -2.94 31.98
N ASP A 134 -0.69 -1.84 31.91
CA ASP A 134 -0.99 -0.60 32.65
C ASP A 134 -0.83 0.68 31.81
N GLY A 135 -0.41 0.57 30.54
CA GLY A 135 -0.21 1.69 29.64
C GLY A 135 1.05 2.52 29.91
N SER A 136 1.91 2.15 30.89
CA SER A 136 3.14 2.89 31.16
C SER A 136 4.06 2.88 29.95
N ILE A 137 4.61 4.07 29.58
CA ILE A 137 5.54 4.20 28.46
C ILE A 137 6.87 3.56 28.86
N LEU A 138 7.26 2.50 28.14
CA LEU A 138 8.55 1.84 28.32
C LEU A 138 9.66 2.64 27.68
N TRP A 139 9.44 3.12 26.45
CA TRP A 139 10.36 3.98 25.73
C TRP A 139 9.67 4.74 24.60
N LYS A 140 10.31 5.83 24.15
CA LYS A 140 9.94 6.67 23.01
C LYS A 140 11.21 6.91 22.21
N GLN A 141 11.18 6.67 20.89
CA GLN A 141 12.29 6.91 19.98
C GLN A 141 11.88 7.83 18.84
N TYR A 142 12.73 8.84 18.55
CA TYR A 142 12.59 9.70 17.38
C TYR A 142 13.40 9.13 16.22
N ILE A 143 12.75 8.93 15.05
CA ILE A 143 13.36 8.32 13.87
C ILE A 143 13.37 9.23 12.65
N GLU A 144 13.04 10.52 12.83
CA GLU A 144 13.09 11.59 11.81
C GLU A 144 12.17 11.39 10.60
N ALA A 145 11.27 10.45 10.63
CA ALA A 145 10.33 10.16 9.54
C ALA A 145 8.99 9.68 10.09
N GLU A 146 7.91 9.97 9.38
CA GLU A 146 6.57 9.51 9.75
C GLU A 146 6.53 7.97 9.85
N VAL A 147 5.81 7.45 10.83
CA VAL A 147 5.51 6.02 11.00
C VAL A 147 4.01 5.84 10.88
N ILE A 148 3.55 5.49 9.69
CA ILE A 148 2.14 5.29 9.36
C ILE A 148 1.77 3.81 9.23
N ALA A 149 2.74 2.94 8.89
CA ALA A 149 2.56 1.50 8.95
C ALA A 149 2.49 1.03 10.41
N ARG A 150 1.65 0.05 10.68
CA ARG A 150 1.61 -0.61 11.99
C ARG A 150 2.93 -1.36 12.22
N PRO A 151 3.67 -1.08 13.32
CA PRO A 151 4.85 -1.86 13.68
C PRO A 151 4.53 -3.34 13.90
N ALA A 152 5.55 -4.20 13.89
CA ALA A 152 5.38 -5.61 14.20
C ALA A 152 6.42 -6.09 15.24
N PHE A 153 5.95 -6.81 16.26
CA PHE A 153 6.84 -7.48 17.19
C PHE A 153 7.31 -8.84 16.65
N SER A 154 8.54 -9.25 16.98
CA SER A 154 8.98 -10.64 16.81
C SER A 154 8.07 -11.59 17.60
N ALA A 155 8.05 -12.86 17.22
CA ALA A 155 7.25 -13.88 17.94
C ALA A 155 7.63 -13.98 19.43
N SER A 156 8.92 -13.82 19.76
CA SER A 156 9.42 -13.72 21.13
C SER A 156 9.08 -12.40 21.84
N GLY A 157 8.67 -11.36 21.10
CA GLY A 157 8.43 -10.02 21.63
C GLY A 157 9.69 -9.26 22.06
N ASP A 158 10.88 -9.70 21.64
CA ASP A 158 12.17 -9.08 21.96
C ASP A 158 12.61 -8.02 20.95
N LYS A 159 12.07 -8.04 19.72
CA LYS A 159 12.34 -7.07 18.66
C LYS A 159 11.06 -6.37 18.22
N LEU A 160 11.20 -5.14 17.77
CA LEU A 160 10.15 -4.36 17.13
C LEU A 160 10.64 -3.92 15.74
N PHE A 161 9.86 -4.24 14.72
CA PHE A 161 10.13 -3.87 13.33
C PHE A 161 9.24 -2.69 12.91
N VAL A 162 9.84 -1.66 12.37
CA VAL A 162 9.20 -0.39 12.01
C VAL A 162 9.57 -0.01 10.58
N LEU A 163 8.56 0.23 9.74
CA LEU A 163 8.71 0.84 8.42
C LEU A 163 8.38 2.33 8.55
N ASP A 164 9.30 3.18 8.12
CA ASP A 164 9.08 4.62 8.08
C ASP A 164 8.62 5.12 6.69
N ALA A 165 8.12 6.34 6.65
CA ALA A 165 7.65 6.94 5.43
C ALA A 165 8.77 7.26 4.41
N ARG A 166 10.04 7.15 4.73
CA ARG A 166 11.17 7.24 3.79
C ARG A 166 11.52 5.89 3.17
N GLY A 167 10.90 4.80 3.65
CA GLY A 167 11.18 3.43 3.21
C GLY A 167 12.32 2.79 3.99
N ASN A 168 12.78 3.38 5.11
CA ASN A 168 13.70 2.71 6.01
C ASN A 168 12.94 1.70 6.86
N PHE A 169 13.49 0.50 6.93
CA PHE A 169 12.99 -0.57 7.77
C PHE A 169 13.97 -0.83 8.90
N THR A 170 13.53 -0.57 10.12
CA THR A 170 14.37 -0.57 11.32
C THR A 170 13.90 -1.62 12.31
N ALA A 171 14.83 -2.39 12.87
CA ALA A 171 14.59 -3.20 14.04
C ALA A 171 15.12 -2.53 15.30
N PHE A 172 14.29 -2.55 16.32
CA PHE A 172 14.61 -2.08 17.66
C PHE A 172 14.59 -3.25 18.65
N ASN A 173 15.41 -3.16 19.67
CA ASN A 173 15.21 -3.95 20.89
C ASN A 173 13.89 -3.48 21.55
N ALA A 174 12.93 -4.37 21.67
CA ALA A 174 11.61 -4.02 22.18
C ALA A 174 11.57 -3.67 23.67
N LEU A 175 12.66 -3.95 24.43
CA LEU A 175 12.74 -3.68 25.85
C LEU A 175 13.18 -2.23 26.14
N ASP A 176 14.18 -1.73 25.39
CA ASP A 176 14.84 -0.45 25.67
C ASP A 176 14.84 0.53 24.50
N GLY A 177 14.31 0.15 23.33
CA GLY A 177 14.26 0.98 22.13
C GLY A 177 15.61 1.18 21.44
N SER A 178 16.66 0.47 21.81
CA SER A 178 17.95 0.54 21.13
C SER A 178 17.82 -0.02 19.70
N LYS A 179 18.41 0.69 18.74
CA LYS A 179 18.41 0.30 17.33
C LYS A 179 19.34 -0.90 17.11
N LEU A 180 18.80 -2.00 16.59
CA LEU A 180 19.56 -3.20 16.26
C LEU A 180 20.16 -3.13 14.87
N TRP A 181 19.35 -2.77 13.88
CA TRP A 181 19.76 -2.57 12.49
C TRP A 181 18.76 -1.71 11.75
N VAL A 182 19.18 -1.18 10.61
CA VAL A 182 18.34 -0.46 9.66
C VAL A 182 18.70 -0.89 8.24
N THR A 183 17.70 -1.08 7.41
CA THR A 183 17.82 -1.29 5.97
C THR A 183 16.74 -0.48 5.27
N GLY A 184 16.78 -0.37 3.95
CA GLY A 184 15.77 0.37 3.20
C GLY A 184 15.98 0.26 1.71
N ASP A 185 14.96 0.60 0.95
CA ASP A 185 15.02 0.72 -0.50
C ASP A 185 15.37 2.17 -0.91
N ALA A 186 15.81 2.32 -2.15
CA ALA A 186 16.01 3.65 -2.73
C ALA A 186 14.67 4.43 -2.71
N PRO A 187 14.68 5.70 -2.28
CA PRO A 187 13.48 6.50 -2.23
C PRO A 187 12.86 6.64 -3.63
N GLN A 188 11.55 6.48 -3.71
CA GLN A 188 10.80 6.69 -4.94
C GLN A 188 10.40 8.18 -5.06
N GLU A 189 10.35 8.67 -6.31
CA GLU A 189 9.99 10.07 -6.61
C GLU A 189 8.55 10.39 -6.19
N LEU A 190 7.64 9.46 -6.43
CA LEU A 190 6.24 9.53 -6.01
C LEU A 190 5.80 8.17 -5.48
N ARG A 191 5.02 8.17 -4.41
CA ARG A 191 4.51 6.97 -3.74
C ARG A 191 3.15 7.23 -3.11
N LEU A 192 2.44 6.16 -2.78
CA LEU A 192 1.21 6.24 -2.00
C LEU A 192 1.51 6.61 -0.54
N ARG A 193 0.53 7.22 0.13
CA ARG A 193 0.62 7.43 1.58
C ARG A 193 0.46 6.11 2.34
N ALA A 194 -0.34 5.18 1.84
CA ALA A 194 -0.49 3.84 2.43
C ALA A 194 0.84 3.08 2.44
N GLN A 195 1.10 2.33 3.51
CA GLN A 195 2.32 1.55 3.67
C GLN A 195 2.01 0.14 4.16
N SER A 196 2.79 -0.82 3.65
CA SER A 196 2.71 -2.21 4.05
C SER A 196 3.06 -2.40 5.54
N ASN A 197 2.23 -3.12 6.26
CA ASN A 197 2.58 -3.55 7.61
C ASN A 197 3.56 -4.73 7.54
N PRO A 198 4.63 -4.73 8.34
CA PRO A 198 5.56 -5.86 8.39
C PRO A 198 4.88 -7.15 8.83
N LEU A 199 5.17 -8.25 8.15
CA LEU A 199 4.74 -9.59 8.53
C LEU A 199 5.91 -10.38 9.13
N VAL A 200 5.81 -10.73 10.39
CA VAL A 200 6.78 -11.58 11.07
C VAL A 200 6.46 -13.04 10.80
N VAL A 201 7.47 -13.83 10.42
CA VAL A 201 7.33 -15.24 10.11
C VAL A 201 8.35 -16.05 10.93
N GLY A 202 7.83 -16.77 11.91
CA GLY A 202 8.66 -17.48 12.88
C GLY A 202 9.64 -16.56 13.61
N ASP A 203 10.79 -17.11 13.97
CA ASP A 203 11.85 -16.34 14.65
C ASP A 203 12.93 -15.82 13.69
N GLU A 204 12.85 -16.18 12.41
CA GLU A 204 13.93 -15.97 11.46
C GLU A 204 13.64 -14.84 10.46
N TYR A 205 12.41 -14.74 9.93
CA TYR A 205 12.10 -13.85 8.82
C TYR A 205 11.11 -12.75 9.19
N VAL A 206 11.24 -11.62 8.49
CA VAL A 206 10.23 -10.57 8.44
C VAL A 206 10.06 -10.11 6.99
N LEU A 207 8.82 -9.95 6.55
CA LEU A 207 8.47 -9.52 5.22
C LEU A 207 7.88 -8.12 5.26
N VAL A 208 8.18 -7.31 4.24
CA VAL A 208 7.63 -5.97 4.12
C VAL A 208 7.48 -5.58 2.64
N GLY A 209 6.34 -4.98 2.30
CA GLY A 209 6.13 -4.36 0.99
C GLY A 209 6.86 -3.03 0.90
N THR A 210 7.30 -2.67 -0.30
CA THR A 210 8.08 -1.46 -0.56
C THR A 210 7.45 -0.59 -1.65
N SER A 211 7.77 0.69 -1.67
CA SER A 211 7.34 1.61 -2.72
C SER A 211 8.02 1.33 -4.07
N SER A 212 9.07 0.51 -4.10
CA SER A 212 9.70 0.05 -5.33
C SER A 212 8.95 -1.11 -6.02
N GLY A 213 7.78 -1.50 -5.51
CA GLY A 213 6.97 -2.57 -6.09
C GLY A 213 7.36 -3.99 -5.67
N LYS A 214 8.06 -4.14 -4.55
CA LYS A 214 8.57 -5.43 -4.11
C LYS A 214 8.07 -5.81 -2.72
N VAL A 215 8.04 -7.09 -2.43
CA VAL A 215 8.06 -7.62 -1.07
C VAL A 215 9.48 -8.08 -0.76
N ASN A 216 10.11 -7.48 0.24
CA ASN A 216 11.41 -7.89 0.75
C ASN A 216 11.22 -8.92 1.84
N VAL A 217 11.97 -10.03 1.76
CA VAL A 217 12.10 -11.05 2.81
C VAL A 217 13.45 -10.84 3.49
N LEU A 218 13.44 -10.52 4.78
CA LEU A 218 14.63 -10.14 5.52
C LEU A 218 14.86 -11.06 6.73
N LEU A 219 16.11 -11.23 7.10
CA LEU A 219 16.47 -11.87 8.37
C LEU A 219 16.19 -10.93 9.54
N GLN A 220 15.45 -11.41 10.54
CA GLN A 220 15.18 -10.63 11.77
C GLN A 220 16.45 -10.30 12.56
N SER A 221 17.51 -11.10 12.40
CA SER A 221 18.75 -10.95 13.16
C SER A 221 19.58 -9.74 12.77
N ASN A 222 19.60 -9.37 11.46
CA ASN A 222 20.52 -8.36 10.94
C ASN A 222 19.97 -7.51 9.79
N GLY A 223 18.71 -7.72 9.37
CA GLY A 223 18.08 -6.97 8.28
C GLY A 223 18.58 -7.33 6.87
N SER A 224 19.39 -8.39 6.73
CA SER A 224 19.83 -8.82 5.41
C SER A 224 18.67 -9.36 4.59
N THR A 225 18.54 -8.88 3.36
CA THR A 225 17.52 -9.34 2.41
C THR A 225 17.94 -10.71 1.86
N VAL A 226 17.12 -11.72 2.08
CA VAL A 226 17.34 -13.09 1.58
C VAL A 226 16.56 -13.38 0.31
N ASN A 227 15.44 -12.69 0.09
CA ASN A 227 14.66 -12.78 -1.14
C ASN A 227 13.92 -11.48 -1.42
N GLN A 228 13.62 -11.21 -2.69
CA GLN A 228 12.79 -10.10 -3.15
C GLN A 228 11.77 -10.61 -4.16
N VAL A 229 10.50 -10.39 -3.89
CA VAL A 229 9.40 -10.76 -4.78
C VAL A 229 8.88 -9.51 -5.48
N ASN A 230 9.02 -9.43 -6.80
CA ASN A 230 8.48 -8.33 -7.58
C ASN A 230 6.96 -8.48 -7.70
N VAL A 231 6.21 -7.50 -7.23
CA VAL A 231 4.75 -7.45 -7.26
C VAL A 231 4.29 -6.34 -8.19
N GLY A 232 4.72 -5.11 -7.94
CA GLY A 232 4.43 -3.95 -8.77
C GLY A 232 5.39 -3.79 -9.93
N GLU A 233 4.95 -3.08 -10.95
CA GLU A 233 5.76 -2.74 -12.11
C GLU A 233 5.83 -1.22 -12.26
N SER A 234 7.03 -0.66 -12.07
CA SER A 234 7.26 0.78 -12.27
C SER A 234 7.48 1.06 -13.75
N VAL A 235 6.39 1.14 -14.52
CA VAL A 235 6.41 1.33 -15.97
C VAL A 235 5.59 2.56 -16.34
N GLY A 236 6.18 3.49 -17.10
CA GLY A 236 5.48 4.67 -17.58
C GLY A 236 6.40 5.87 -17.80
N LYS A 237 5.87 6.90 -18.45
CA LYS A 237 6.60 8.14 -18.80
C LYS A 237 6.55 9.17 -17.65
N THR A 238 5.48 9.17 -16.88
CA THR A 238 5.28 10.12 -15.76
C THR A 238 5.56 9.46 -14.42
N ALA A 239 5.85 10.26 -13.39
CA ALA A 239 6.03 9.75 -12.02
C ALA A 239 4.76 9.03 -11.52
N LEU A 240 3.57 9.52 -11.89
CA LEU A 240 2.29 8.91 -11.53
C LEU A 240 2.12 7.50 -12.12
N GLU A 241 2.45 7.31 -13.40
CA GLU A 241 2.40 6.00 -14.06
C GLU A 241 3.40 5.01 -13.49
N ARG A 242 4.48 5.50 -12.83
CA ARG A 242 5.52 4.67 -12.23
C ARG A 242 5.25 4.30 -10.78
N ILE A 243 4.13 4.72 -10.18
CA ILE A 243 3.75 4.27 -8.83
C ILE A 243 3.57 2.76 -8.86
N ALA A 244 4.36 2.05 -8.06
CA ALA A 244 4.37 0.59 -8.02
C ALA A 244 4.19 0.03 -6.61
N ASP A 245 3.82 0.88 -5.67
CA ASP A 245 3.77 0.59 -4.24
C ASP A 245 3.07 -0.73 -3.93
N VAL A 246 3.72 -1.53 -3.10
CA VAL A 246 3.13 -2.66 -2.38
C VAL A 246 2.73 -2.13 -1.01
N SER A 247 1.55 -1.51 -0.95
CA SER A 247 1.01 -0.93 0.29
C SER A 247 0.29 -1.96 1.14
N SER A 248 -0.27 -3.00 0.51
CA SER A 248 -0.89 -4.11 1.24
C SER A 248 0.14 -4.86 2.08
N SER A 249 -0.29 -5.34 3.24
CA SER A 249 0.51 -6.24 4.06
C SER A 249 0.71 -7.58 3.32
N PRO A 250 1.93 -8.14 3.29
CA PRO A 250 2.13 -9.49 2.78
C PRO A 250 1.28 -10.50 3.55
N LEU A 251 0.66 -11.44 2.85
CA LEU A 251 -0.13 -12.51 3.43
C LEU A 251 0.50 -13.85 3.06
N ILE A 252 0.75 -14.70 4.05
CA ILE A 252 1.26 -16.05 3.83
C ILE A 252 0.22 -17.07 4.31
N LEU A 253 -0.16 -17.98 3.43
CA LEU A 253 -1.05 -19.09 3.74
C LEU A 253 -0.41 -20.40 3.29
N GLY A 254 0.01 -21.23 4.23
CA GLY A 254 0.91 -22.35 3.93
C GLY A 254 2.26 -21.82 3.42
N ASN A 255 2.71 -22.29 2.27
CA ASN A 255 3.96 -21.84 1.64
C ASN A 255 3.77 -20.75 0.58
N VAL A 256 2.55 -20.23 0.41
CA VAL A 256 2.24 -19.26 -0.64
C VAL A 256 2.16 -17.86 -0.04
N LEU A 257 3.00 -16.98 -0.56
CA LEU A 257 2.91 -15.55 -0.34
C LEU A 257 1.91 -14.93 -1.34
N TYR A 258 0.97 -14.18 -0.82
CA TYR A 258 0.04 -13.32 -1.55
C TYR A 258 0.40 -11.86 -1.27
N ALA A 259 0.52 -11.06 -2.30
CA ALA A 259 0.75 -9.63 -2.19
C ALA A 259 0.11 -8.90 -3.37
N THR A 260 -0.41 -7.71 -3.12
CA THR A 260 -0.98 -6.83 -4.13
C THR A 260 -0.16 -5.56 -4.25
N SER A 261 -0.23 -4.92 -5.40
CA SER A 261 0.35 -3.61 -5.63
C SER A 261 -0.62 -2.70 -6.38
N PHE A 262 -0.37 -1.42 -6.29
CA PHE A 262 -1.13 -0.40 -6.99
C PHE A 262 -1.11 -0.59 -8.51
N SER A 263 0.01 -0.98 -9.10
CA SER A 263 0.16 -1.09 -10.56
C SER A 263 0.28 -2.51 -11.12
N GLY A 264 0.80 -3.46 -10.35
CA GLY A 264 1.17 -4.80 -10.85
C GLY A 264 0.15 -5.90 -10.57
N GLY A 265 -0.96 -5.57 -9.90
CA GLY A 265 -1.97 -6.56 -9.50
C GLY A 265 -1.53 -7.43 -8.32
N MET A 266 -2.09 -8.64 -8.21
CA MET A 266 -1.82 -9.61 -7.15
C MET A 266 -0.86 -10.68 -7.64
N VAL A 267 0.14 -11.02 -6.83
CA VAL A 267 1.01 -12.18 -7.05
C VAL A 267 0.73 -13.28 -6.05
N GLN A 268 0.87 -14.51 -6.51
CA GLN A 268 0.99 -15.72 -5.71
C GLN A 268 2.39 -16.27 -5.93
N TYR A 269 3.15 -16.39 -4.86
CA TYR A 269 4.56 -16.77 -4.92
C TYR A 269 4.83 -17.91 -3.93
N ASP A 270 5.40 -19.00 -4.43
CA ASP A 270 5.77 -20.16 -3.60
C ASP A 270 7.12 -19.90 -2.94
N LEU A 271 7.10 -19.71 -1.63
CA LEU A 271 8.29 -19.46 -0.81
C LEU A 271 9.19 -20.67 -0.64
N SER A 272 8.73 -21.89 -0.93
CA SER A 272 9.55 -23.10 -0.86
C SER A 272 10.38 -23.33 -2.11
N THR A 273 9.84 -22.98 -3.27
CA THR A 273 10.50 -23.14 -4.58
C THR A 273 11.04 -21.83 -5.14
N PHE A 274 10.71 -20.68 -4.51
CA PHE A 274 11.05 -19.33 -4.97
C PHE A 274 10.55 -19.02 -6.39
N ASN A 275 9.36 -19.51 -6.72
CA ASN A 275 8.75 -19.32 -8.03
C ASN A 275 7.38 -18.63 -7.94
N TYR A 276 7.06 -17.83 -8.97
CA TYR A 276 5.71 -17.32 -9.14
C TYR A 276 4.76 -18.47 -9.51
N ILE A 277 3.67 -18.58 -8.76
CA ILE A 277 2.58 -19.49 -9.10
C ILE A 277 1.67 -18.80 -10.11
N MET A 278 1.28 -17.54 -9.82
CA MET A 278 0.35 -16.79 -10.65
C MET A 278 0.55 -15.28 -10.46
N ARG A 279 0.26 -14.51 -11.51
CA ARG A 279 -0.03 -13.08 -11.47
C ARG A 279 -1.45 -12.84 -11.93
N LEU A 280 -2.20 -12.06 -11.18
CA LEU A 280 -3.61 -11.75 -11.42
C LEU A 280 -3.79 -10.24 -11.48
N GLY A 281 -4.70 -9.76 -12.33
CA GLY A 281 -4.92 -8.34 -12.58
C GLY A 281 -5.67 -7.58 -11.48
N TYR A 282 -5.62 -8.01 -10.23
CA TYR A 282 -6.29 -7.35 -9.10
C TYR A 282 -5.36 -6.30 -8.49
N GLN A 283 -5.47 -5.07 -8.96
CA GLN A 283 -4.75 -3.93 -8.40
C GLN A 283 -5.41 -3.49 -7.11
N SER A 284 -4.63 -3.35 -6.05
CA SER A 284 -5.14 -2.94 -4.74
C SER A 284 -4.03 -2.36 -3.89
N SER A 285 -4.36 -1.29 -3.17
CA SER A 285 -3.56 -0.72 -2.09
C SER A 285 -3.99 -1.22 -0.70
N ARG A 286 -5.03 -2.07 -0.63
CA ARG A 286 -5.64 -2.58 0.60
C ARG A 286 -5.11 -3.95 0.98
N ASP A 287 -5.17 -4.27 2.29
CA ASP A 287 -4.87 -5.60 2.79
C ASP A 287 -5.85 -6.65 2.23
N LEU A 288 -5.39 -7.88 2.13
CA LEU A 288 -6.20 -9.00 1.66
C LEU A 288 -7.03 -9.59 2.81
N GLY A 289 -8.29 -9.95 2.49
CA GLY A 289 -9.07 -10.86 3.31
C GLY A 289 -8.86 -12.31 2.87
N TYR A 290 -9.12 -13.26 3.75
CA TYR A 290 -8.96 -14.68 3.42
C TYR A 290 -9.78 -15.60 4.30
N ASP A 291 -10.07 -16.77 3.74
CA ASP A 291 -10.47 -17.97 4.47
C ASP A 291 -9.70 -19.20 3.97
N GLU A 292 -10.11 -20.39 4.39
CA GLU A 292 -9.48 -21.64 3.97
C GLU A 292 -9.48 -21.81 2.45
N HIS A 293 -10.50 -21.30 1.76
CA HIS A 293 -10.74 -21.57 0.33
C HIS A 293 -10.60 -20.36 -0.57
N SER A 294 -10.56 -19.14 0.00
CA SER A 294 -10.70 -17.91 -0.76
C SER A 294 -9.66 -16.85 -0.37
N ILE A 295 -9.32 -15.99 -1.32
CA ILE A 295 -8.69 -14.70 -1.12
C ILE A 295 -9.70 -13.63 -1.53
N LEU A 296 -9.84 -12.61 -0.71
CA LEU A 296 -10.68 -11.45 -0.97
C LEU A 296 -9.80 -10.23 -1.25
N VAL A 297 -10.14 -9.50 -2.30
CA VAL A 297 -9.43 -8.28 -2.71
C VAL A 297 -10.44 -7.17 -2.86
N THR A 298 -10.17 -6.01 -2.24
CA THR A 298 -10.85 -4.76 -2.55
C THR A 298 -9.96 -3.94 -3.47
N ALA A 299 -10.40 -3.70 -4.69
CA ALA A 299 -9.70 -2.84 -5.63
C ALA A 299 -9.91 -1.36 -5.29
N ASP A 300 -9.00 -0.49 -5.80
CA ASP A 300 -9.05 0.95 -5.52
C ASP A 300 -10.29 1.64 -6.11
N ASP A 301 -10.97 1.03 -7.09
CA ASP A 301 -12.26 1.47 -7.62
C ASP A 301 -13.47 1.05 -6.77
N GLY A 302 -13.26 0.36 -5.65
CA GLY A 302 -14.31 -0.15 -4.75
C GLY A 302 -14.86 -1.53 -5.12
N THR A 303 -14.36 -2.17 -6.17
CA THR A 303 -14.75 -3.55 -6.53
C THR A 303 -14.22 -4.52 -5.49
N VAL A 304 -15.09 -5.36 -4.93
CA VAL A 304 -14.71 -6.46 -4.03
C VAL A 304 -14.76 -7.77 -4.81
N SER A 305 -13.66 -8.51 -4.81
CA SER A 305 -13.53 -9.78 -5.56
C SER A 305 -13.18 -10.93 -4.64
N CYS A 306 -13.77 -12.09 -4.90
CA CYS A 306 -13.44 -13.35 -4.26
C CYS A 306 -12.76 -14.30 -5.26
N ILE A 307 -11.60 -14.80 -4.86
CA ILE A 307 -10.72 -15.63 -5.68
C ILE A 307 -10.55 -16.98 -5.00
N ASN A 308 -10.78 -18.07 -5.72
CA ASN A 308 -10.53 -19.42 -5.23
C ASN A 308 -9.02 -19.66 -5.08
N ARG A 309 -8.59 -20.04 -3.88
CA ARG A 309 -7.17 -20.31 -3.59
C ARG A 309 -6.61 -21.52 -4.34
N ALA A 310 -7.45 -22.53 -4.62
CA ALA A 310 -6.98 -23.77 -5.21
C ALA A 310 -6.57 -23.62 -6.68
N ASP A 311 -7.31 -22.80 -7.46
CA ASP A 311 -7.09 -22.66 -8.90
C ASP A 311 -6.94 -21.22 -9.38
N SER A 312 -7.00 -20.25 -8.46
CA SER A 312 -6.90 -18.80 -8.72
C SER A 312 -8.04 -18.27 -9.62
N SER A 313 -9.13 -19.00 -9.77
CA SER A 313 -10.31 -18.54 -10.50
C SER A 313 -11.09 -17.51 -9.68
N GLN A 314 -11.64 -16.51 -10.36
CA GLN A 314 -12.59 -15.58 -9.74
C GLN A 314 -13.91 -16.30 -9.48
N ARG A 315 -14.36 -16.34 -8.23
CA ARG A 315 -15.67 -16.86 -7.86
C ARG A 315 -16.76 -15.85 -8.14
N TRP A 316 -16.54 -14.62 -7.69
CA TRP A 316 -17.42 -13.49 -7.92
C TRP A 316 -16.65 -12.15 -7.83
N ALA A 317 -17.26 -11.10 -8.35
CA ALA A 317 -16.85 -9.72 -8.14
C ALA A 317 -18.11 -8.86 -7.96
N ASN A 318 -18.11 -8.05 -6.91
CA ASN A 318 -19.17 -7.08 -6.63
C ASN A 318 -18.65 -5.69 -6.94
N THR A 319 -19.33 -4.98 -7.87
CA THR A 319 -18.98 -3.63 -8.33
C THR A 319 -19.96 -2.57 -7.83
N SER A 320 -20.94 -2.95 -7.00
CA SER A 320 -21.98 -2.04 -6.55
C SER A 320 -21.52 -0.98 -5.56
N LEU A 321 -20.28 -1.09 -5.06
CA LEU A 321 -19.66 -0.16 -4.12
C LEU A 321 -18.61 0.77 -4.79
N GLY A 322 -18.80 1.07 -6.07
CA GLY A 322 -17.84 1.85 -6.87
C GLY A 322 -17.43 3.17 -6.22
N TYR A 323 -16.14 3.39 -6.06
CA TYR A 323 -15.50 4.59 -5.51
C TYR A 323 -15.96 5.02 -4.10
N ARG A 324 -16.58 4.12 -3.34
CA ARG A 324 -17.01 4.38 -1.96
C ARG A 324 -15.88 4.26 -0.93
N GLN A 325 -14.61 4.25 -1.36
CA GLN A 325 -13.42 4.10 -0.51
C GLN A 325 -13.53 2.87 0.41
N VAL A 326 -13.93 1.76 -0.19
CA VAL A 326 -14.19 0.51 0.52
C VAL A 326 -12.93 0.00 1.22
N THR A 327 -13.07 -0.43 2.47
CA THR A 327 -11.94 -0.94 3.26
C THR A 327 -11.45 -2.29 2.77
N ALA A 328 -10.30 -2.74 3.29
CA ALA A 328 -9.90 -4.14 3.18
C ALA A 328 -10.98 -5.06 3.76
N PRO A 329 -11.27 -6.23 3.14
CA PRO A 329 -12.31 -7.13 3.59
C PRO A 329 -11.83 -8.02 4.75
N VAL A 330 -12.75 -8.39 5.64
CA VAL A 330 -12.55 -9.44 6.64
C VAL A 330 -13.63 -10.50 6.50
N VAL A 331 -13.31 -11.75 6.77
CA VAL A 331 -14.30 -12.82 6.77
C VAL A 331 -14.94 -12.93 8.16
N PHE A 332 -16.27 -12.82 8.21
CA PHE A 332 -17.06 -12.97 9.43
C PHE A 332 -18.19 -13.99 9.20
N GLY A 333 -17.97 -15.22 9.62
CA GLY A 333 -18.83 -16.35 9.28
C GLY A 333 -18.83 -16.63 7.78
N ASN A 334 -19.99 -16.58 7.16
CA ASN A 334 -20.17 -16.85 5.72
C ASN A 334 -20.11 -15.57 4.86
N TYR A 335 -19.65 -14.45 5.43
CA TYR A 335 -19.68 -13.17 4.76
C TYR A 335 -18.29 -12.52 4.71
N ALA A 336 -18.00 -11.88 3.58
CA ALA A 336 -16.96 -10.87 3.48
C ALA A 336 -17.53 -9.54 3.97
N VAL A 337 -16.89 -8.93 4.98
CA VAL A 337 -17.35 -7.67 5.56
C VAL A 337 -16.38 -6.56 5.18
N VAL A 338 -16.92 -5.45 4.68
CA VAL A 338 -16.19 -4.23 4.34
C VAL A 338 -16.92 -3.02 4.91
N GLY A 339 -16.17 -1.94 5.17
CA GLY A 339 -16.72 -0.62 5.51
C GLY A 339 -16.50 0.40 4.41
N ASP A 340 -17.15 1.57 4.49
CA ASP A 340 -16.95 2.64 3.52
C ASP A 340 -16.81 4.03 4.16
N TYR A 341 -16.62 5.05 3.31
CA TYR A 341 -16.40 6.44 3.73
C TYR A 341 -17.63 7.11 4.38
N GLU A 342 -18.85 6.61 4.15
CA GLU A 342 -20.07 7.06 4.82
C GLU A 342 -20.37 6.26 6.10
N GLY A 343 -19.54 5.27 6.44
CA GLY A 343 -19.66 4.50 7.67
C GLY A 343 -20.63 3.33 7.60
N TYR A 344 -21.02 2.93 6.40
CA TYR A 344 -21.74 1.69 6.21
C TYR A 344 -20.81 0.49 6.33
N ILE A 345 -21.32 -0.60 6.93
CA ILE A 345 -20.76 -1.93 6.86
C ILE A 345 -21.61 -2.80 5.92
N TYR A 346 -20.96 -3.51 5.02
CA TYR A 346 -21.60 -4.37 4.03
C TYR A 346 -21.16 -5.81 4.22
N PHE A 347 -22.13 -6.72 4.17
CA PHE A 347 -21.91 -8.16 4.29
C PHE A 347 -22.19 -8.81 2.94
N LEU A 348 -21.13 -9.21 2.26
CA LEU A 348 -21.17 -9.87 0.96
C LEU A 348 -21.12 -11.38 1.17
N ASP A 349 -22.11 -12.11 0.65
CA ASP A 349 -22.12 -13.57 0.74
C ASP A 349 -20.88 -14.19 0.08
N MET A 350 -20.21 -15.10 0.78
CA MET A 350 -18.97 -15.73 0.30
C MET A 350 -19.20 -16.66 -0.91
N GLN A 351 -20.45 -17.01 -1.25
CA GLN A 351 -20.77 -17.88 -2.38
C GLN A 351 -20.89 -17.11 -3.69
N ASP A 352 -21.61 -15.98 -3.70
CA ASP A 352 -21.95 -15.25 -4.92
C ASP A 352 -21.64 -13.74 -4.89
N GLY A 353 -21.24 -13.20 -3.73
CA GLY A 353 -20.89 -11.79 -3.56
C GLY A 353 -22.09 -10.84 -3.48
N SER A 354 -23.32 -11.35 -3.32
CA SER A 354 -24.50 -10.51 -3.07
C SER A 354 -24.39 -9.82 -1.71
N ILE A 355 -24.91 -8.59 -1.60
CA ILE A 355 -24.97 -7.88 -0.32
C ILE A 355 -26.26 -8.30 0.39
N ASP A 356 -26.12 -9.11 1.43
CA ASP A 356 -27.23 -9.65 2.21
C ASP A 356 -27.58 -8.82 3.44
N TYR A 357 -26.66 -7.97 3.86
CA TYR A 357 -26.86 -7.06 5.00
C TYR A 357 -26.03 -5.80 4.84
N MET A 358 -26.59 -4.67 5.22
CA MET A 358 -25.88 -3.41 5.41
C MET A 358 -26.47 -2.63 6.56
N GLU A 359 -25.60 -1.88 7.23
CA GLU A 359 -25.96 -0.98 8.33
C GLU A 359 -24.98 0.19 8.37
N GLN A 360 -25.45 1.38 8.66
CA GLN A 360 -24.58 2.50 8.95
C GLN A 360 -24.12 2.42 10.41
N SER A 361 -22.90 1.89 10.61
CA SER A 361 -22.28 1.74 11.93
C SER A 361 -21.97 3.09 12.57
N ASP A 362 -21.56 4.05 11.76
CA ASP A 362 -21.24 5.42 12.19
C ASP A 362 -21.28 6.38 10.98
N SER A 363 -21.59 7.64 11.19
CA SER A 363 -21.67 8.63 10.10
C SER A 363 -20.34 9.30 9.74
N SER A 364 -19.29 9.09 10.52
CA SER A 364 -17.96 9.69 10.26
C SER A 364 -17.13 8.93 9.21
N GLY A 365 -17.56 7.72 8.87
CA GLY A 365 -16.88 6.85 7.92
C GLY A 365 -15.97 5.81 8.57
N ILE A 366 -15.67 4.75 7.80
CA ILE A 366 -14.78 3.66 8.19
C ILE A 366 -13.62 3.61 7.20
N SER A 367 -12.39 3.76 7.68
CA SER A 367 -11.17 3.69 6.86
C SER A 367 -10.32 2.45 7.19
N ALA A 368 -10.35 2.00 8.42
CA ALA A 368 -9.61 0.82 8.86
C ALA A 368 -10.36 -0.47 8.54
N GLN A 369 -9.63 -1.53 8.22
CA GLN A 369 -10.19 -2.87 8.06
C GLN A 369 -10.90 -3.30 9.33
N PRO A 370 -12.19 -3.71 9.28
CA PRO A 370 -12.85 -4.34 10.40
C PRO A 370 -12.08 -5.57 10.89
N LYS A 371 -12.16 -5.88 12.18
CA LYS A 371 -11.47 -7.03 12.78
C LYS A 371 -12.48 -8.00 13.39
N VAL A 372 -12.12 -9.28 13.39
CA VAL A 372 -12.91 -10.33 14.04
C VAL A 372 -12.13 -10.87 15.22
N GLN A 373 -12.78 -10.98 16.38
CA GLN A 373 -12.20 -11.58 17.57
C GLN A 373 -13.29 -12.24 18.42
N ASN A 374 -13.10 -13.50 18.78
CA ASN A 374 -14.04 -14.29 19.57
C ASN A 374 -15.47 -14.33 18.98
N GLY A 375 -15.57 -14.48 17.65
CA GLY A 375 -16.84 -14.49 16.93
C GLY A 375 -17.60 -13.16 16.95
N LYS A 376 -16.92 -12.05 17.19
CA LYS A 376 -17.46 -10.69 17.17
C LYS A 376 -16.73 -9.84 16.14
N LEU A 377 -17.47 -8.95 15.50
CA LEU A 377 -16.95 -7.98 14.52
C LEU A 377 -16.69 -6.65 15.23
N TYR A 378 -15.48 -6.15 15.10
CA TYR A 378 -15.03 -4.85 15.64
C TYR A 378 -14.85 -3.86 14.50
N VAL A 379 -15.57 -2.76 14.56
CA VAL A 379 -15.59 -1.71 13.53
C VAL A 379 -15.14 -0.40 14.18
N MET A 380 -14.03 0.15 13.69
CA MET A 380 -13.48 1.43 14.13
C MET A 380 -13.91 2.51 13.14
N ALA A 381 -14.66 3.50 13.59
CA ALA A 381 -15.03 4.67 12.82
C ALA A 381 -13.98 5.80 12.94
N LYS A 382 -14.02 6.76 12.01
CA LYS A 382 -13.04 7.87 11.98
C LYS A 382 -13.13 8.81 13.16
N ASP A 383 -14.33 8.98 13.76
CA ASP A 383 -14.52 9.77 14.98
C ASP A 383 -13.99 9.05 16.25
N GLY A 384 -13.61 7.77 16.13
CA GLY A 384 -13.13 6.94 17.20
C GLY A 384 -14.20 6.10 17.89
N SER A 385 -15.39 6.01 17.34
CA SER A 385 -16.40 5.06 17.78
C SER A 385 -15.94 3.65 17.44
N LEU A 386 -15.73 2.83 18.44
CA LEU A 386 -15.46 1.39 18.29
C LEU A 386 -16.74 0.63 18.57
N ASN A 387 -17.38 0.16 17.50
CA ASN A 387 -18.65 -0.57 17.57
C ASN A 387 -18.38 -2.07 17.42
N VAL A 388 -19.02 -2.87 18.26
CA VAL A 388 -18.80 -4.33 18.30
C VAL A 388 -20.12 -5.05 18.10
N TYR A 389 -20.15 -5.92 17.11
CA TYR A 389 -21.32 -6.65 16.67
C TYR A 389 -21.18 -8.14 16.83
N SER A 390 -22.31 -8.79 17.03
CA SER A 390 -22.44 -10.24 16.91
C SER A 390 -23.69 -10.60 16.12
N TYR A 391 -23.74 -11.83 15.57
CA TYR A 391 -24.98 -12.31 14.98
C TYR A 391 -26.03 -12.56 16.05
N THR A 392 -27.24 -12.08 15.83
CA THR A 392 -28.43 -12.41 16.66
C THR A 392 -28.73 -13.91 16.59
N ASP A 393 -28.55 -14.51 15.41
CA ASP A 393 -28.76 -15.94 15.18
C ASP A 393 -27.59 -16.79 15.70
N GLN A 394 -27.89 -17.74 16.59
CA GLN A 394 -26.88 -18.58 17.25
C GLN A 394 -26.10 -19.48 16.29
N ALA A 395 -26.72 -19.93 15.19
CA ALA A 395 -26.03 -20.75 14.21
C ALA A 395 -25.00 -19.95 13.44
N ARG A 396 -25.34 -18.70 13.05
CA ARG A 396 -24.41 -17.77 12.41
C ARG A 396 -23.28 -17.35 13.34
N ALA A 397 -23.59 -17.08 14.61
CA ALA A 397 -22.58 -16.76 15.63
C ALA A 397 -21.59 -17.92 15.82
N SER A 398 -22.07 -19.16 15.87
CA SER A 398 -21.20 -20.34 15.97
C SER A 398 -20.35 -20.56 14.70
N ALA A 399 -20.90 -20.28 13.51
CA ALA A 399 -20.16 -20.33 12.26
C ALA A 399 -19.04 -19.28 12.23
N ALA A 400 -19.30 -18.05 12.73
CA ALA A 400 -18.30 -17.00 12.82
C ALA A 400 -17.09 -17.41 13.66
N VAL A 401 -17.31 -18.00 14.83
CA VAL A 401 -16.24 -18.55 15.69
C VAL A 401 -15.46 -19.66 14.98
N SER A 402 -16.15 -20.57 14.30
CA SER A 402 -15.48 -21.68 13.59
C SER A 402 -14.58 -21.19 12.45
N VAL A 403 -15.03 -20.19 11.67
CA VAL A 403 -14.25 -19.60 10.58
C VAL A 403 -13.06 -18.83 11.11
N GLU A 404 -13.23 -18.05 12.19
CA GLU A 404 -12.13 -17.34 12.86
C GLU A 404 -11.04 -18.32 13.30
N GLN A 405 -11.41 -19.40 14.01
CA GLN A 405 -10.47 -20.43 14.46
C GLN A 405 -9.73 -21.10 13.30
N SER A 406 -10.43 -21.36 12.17
CA SER A 406 -9.81 -21.91 10.96
C SER A 406 -8.78 -20.94 10.38
N ASN A 407 -9.12 -19.65 10.29
CA ASN A 407 -8.23 -18.62 9.78
C ASN A 407 -7.00 -18.41 10.67
N ASP A 408 -7.17 -18.44 11.99
CA ASP A 408 -6.06 -18.36 12.95
C ASP A 408 -5.11 -19.54 12.81
N MET A 409 -5.64 -20.77 12.64
CA MET A 409 -4.82 -21.96 12.38
C MET A 409 -4.06 -21.87 11.05
N LEU A 410 -4.68 -21.31 9.99
CA LEU A 410 -4.01 -21.09 8.71
C LEU A 410 -2.85 -20.11 8.85
N ALA A 411 -3.06 -18.98 9.52
CA ALA A 411 -2.02 -17.99 9.78
C ALA A 411 -0.89 -18.55 10.64
N ALA A 412 -1.23 -19.29 11.70
CA ALA A 412 -0.25 -19.93 12.58
C ALA A 412 0.57 -21.00 11.87
N SER A 413 -0.03 -21.80 10.98
CA SER A 413 0.66 -22.83 10.20
C SER A 413 1.68 -22.22 9.24
N ALA A 414 1.40 -21.07 8.65
CA ALA A 414 2.33 -20.32 7.83
C ALA A 414 3.54 -19.84 8.64
N ALA A 415 3.31 -19.36 9.86
CA ALA A 415 4.39 -18.90 10.75
C ALA A 415 5.28 -20.05 11.25
N ALA A 416 4.73 -21.25 11.44
CA ALA A 416 5.47 -22.42 11.98
C ALA A 416 6.21 -23.24 10.90
N GLY A 417 5.82 -23.14 9.63
CA GLY A 417 6.27 -24.02 8.53
C GLY A 417 7.32 -23.46 7.60
N LEU A 418 7.63 -22.15 7.67
CA LEU A 418 8.60 -21.52 6.77
C LEU A 418 10.05 -21.77 7.22
N THR A 419 10.60 -22.92 6.84
CA THR A 419 12.04 -23.12 6.77
C THR A 419 12.47 -22.92 5.32
N LEU A 420 12.96 -21.72 4.98
CA LEU A 420 13.45 -21.37 3.64
C LEU A 420 14.70 -22.16 3.20
N ASN A 421 15.18 -23.10 4.00
CA ASN A 421 16.43 -23.82 3.78
C ASN A 421 16.31 -25.34 3.95
N HIS A 422 15.25 -25.99 3.51
CA HIS A 422 15.31 -27.44 3.33
C HIS A 422 15.02 -27.83 1.88
N PRO A 423 16.04 -28.29 1.12
CA PRO A 423 15.80 -29.13 -0.03
C PRO A 423 15.47 -30.53 0.52
N GLY A 424 14.23 -30.78 0.89
CA GLY A 424 13.92 -32.04 1.49
C GLY A 424 12.45 -32.32 1.61
N VAL A 425 12.00 -33.17 0.69
CA VAL A 425 10.82 -34.03 0.81
C VAL A 425 9.49 -33.27 0.79
N TYR A 426 9.06 -32.98 -0.42
CA TYR A 426 7.66 -32.87 -0.76
C TYR A 426 7.01 -34.23 -0.53
N ASP A 427 6.34 -34.41 0.59
CA ASP A 427 5.27 -35.38 0.66
C ASP A 427 4.05 -34.73 -0.03
N GLY A 428 3.86 -35.12 -1.29
CA GLY A 428 2.98 -34.44 -2.23
C GLY A 428 1.50 -34.59 -1.90
N GLY A 429 1.05 -33.93 -0.88
CA GLY A 429 -0.36 -33.65 -0.64
C GLY A 429 -0.85 -32.53 -1.54
N ILE A 430 -0.91 -32.76 -2.84
CA ILE A 430 -1.66 -31.90 -3.75
C ILE A 430 -3.13 -32.17 -3.45
N TYR A 431 -3.79 -31.25 -2.77
CA TYR A 431 -5.26 -31.17 -2.82
C TYR A 431 -5.64 -30.80 -4.26
N ALA A 432 -5.87 -31.83 -5.07
CA ALA A 432 -6.49 -31.65 -6.36
C ALA A 432 -7.97 -31.29 -6.12
N PRO A 433 -8.45 -30.14 -6.61
CA PRO A 433 -9.88 -29.85 -6.57
C PRO A 433 -10.61 -30.97 -7.29
N SER A 434 -11.69 -31.48 -6.69
CA SER A 434 -12.55 -32.47 -7.31
C SER A 434 -13.14 -31.87 -8.59
N GLY A 435 -12.58 -32.25 -9.76
CA GLY A 435 -13.09 -31.84 -11.07
C GLY A 435 -12.05 -31.36 -12.10
N VAL A 436 -10.81 -31.13 -11.75
CA VAL A 436 -9.76 -30.77 -12.71
C VAL A 436 -8.90 -32.00 -13.02
N SER A 437 -8.83 -32.41 -14.30
CA SER A 437 -8.01 -33.56 -14.69
C SER A 437 -6.51 -33.25 -14.47
N GLN A 438 -5.73 -34.24 -14.04
CA GLN A 438 -4.27 -34.11 -13.91
C GLN A 438 -3.61 -33.59 -15.19
N GLU A 439 -4.15 -33.95 -16.34
CA GLU A 439 -3.67 -33.52 -17.65
C GLU A 439 -3.86 -32.00 -17.87
N ALA A 440 -4.96 -31.41 -17.39
CA ALA A 440 -5.19 -29.96 -17.44
C ALA A 440 -4.25 -29.20 -16.49
N LEU A 441 -3.92 -29.78 -15.33
CA LEU A 441 -2.92 -29.23 -14.39
C LEU A 441 -1.51 -29.26 -14.98
N GLU A 442 -1.12 -30.37 -15.65
CA GLU A 442 0.18 -30.49 -16.31
C GLU A 442 0.30 -29.56 -17.52
N GLN A 443 -0.75 -29.41 -18.33
CA GLN A 443 -0.76 -28.44 -19.44
C GLN A 443 -0.65 -27.00 -18.93
N ARG A 444 -1.31 -26.67 -17.83
CA ARG A 444 -1.24 -25.36 -17.19
C ARG A 444 0.14 -25.10 -16.59
N ARG A 445 0.75 -26.07 -15.92
CA ARG A 445 2.15 -26.01 -15.45
C ARG A 445 3.12 -25.80 -16.61
N ALA A 446 2.96 -26.52 -17.70
CA ALA A 446 3.82 -26.37 -18.87
C ALA A 446 3.67 -25.00 -19.53
N ALA A 447 2.49 -24.41 -19.55
CA ALA A 447 2.24 -23.06 -20.06
C ALA A 447 2.92 -22.00 -19.17
N ILE A 448 2.81 -22.14 -17.85
CA ILE A 448 3.46 -21.25 -16.87
C ILE A 448 4.98 -21.32 -17.00
N ILE A 449 5.55 -22.52 -17.05
CA ILE A 449 7.00 -22.71 -17.21
C ILE A 449 7.51 -22.07 -18.51
N ARG A 450 6.74 -22.15 -19.62
CA ARG A 450 7.12 -21.48 -20.88
C ARG A 450 7.03 -19.96 -20.77
N ALA A 451 6.01 -19.42 -20.12
CA ALA A 451 5.86 -17.98 -19.93
C ALA A 451 6.99 -17.41 -19.06
N VAL A 452 7.35 -18.10 -17.96
CA VAL A 452 8.47 -17.71 -17.09
C VAL A 452 9.79 -17.77 -17.85
N ALA A 453 10.06 -18.84 -18.62
CA ALA A 453 11.28 -18.96 -19.42
C ALA A 453 11.38 -17.86 -20.51
N GLN A 454 10.28 -17.45 -21.10
CA GLN A 454 10.24 -16.33 -22.04
C GLN A 454 10.55 -15.00 -21.35
N GLN A 455 10.01 -14.77 -20.16
CA GLN A 455 10.26 -13.56 -19.38
C GLN A 455 11.71 -13.49 -18.91
N GLU A 456 12.28 -14.60 -18.43
CA GLU A 456 13.69 -14.66 -18.04
C GLU A 456 14.62 -14.40 -19.24
N ALA A 457 14.28 -14.93 -20.42
CA ALA A 457 15.03 -14.66 -21.65
C ALA A 457 14.98 -13.17 -22.06
N GLN A 458 13.83 -12.51 -21.88
CA GLN A 458 13.70 -11.07 -22.13
C GLN A 458 14.52 -10.24 -21.14
N ILE A 459 14.45 -10.57 -19.84
CA ILE A 459 15.26 -9.90 -18.81
C ILE A 459 16.75 -10.09 -19.05
N ALA A 460 17.18 -11.29 -19.45
CA ALA A 460 18.57 -11.57 -19.79
C ALA A 460 19.02 -10.79 -21.04
N ALA A 461 18.15 -10.64 -22.04
CA ALA A 461 18.42 -9.83 -23.21
C ALA A 461 18.56 -8.34 -22.88
N GLN A 462 17.67 -7.80 -22.04
CA GLN A 462 17.74 -6.41 -21.57
C GLN A 462 19.02 -6.14 -20.77
N ARG A 463 19.42 -7.07 -19.88
CA ARG A 463 20.67 -6.95 -19.13
C ARG A 463 21.88 -6.94 -20.04
N ARG A 464 21.93 -7.79 -21.07
CA ARG A 464 23.03 -7.80 -22.06
C ARG A 464 23.09 -6.50 -22.84
N ALA A 465 21.94 -5.99 -23.29
CA ALA A 465 21.87 -4.70 -23.98
C ALA A 465 22.35 -3.53 -23.10
N ALA A 466 21.95 -3.52 -21.81
CA ALA A 466 22.41 -2.51 -20.86
C ALA A 466 23.93 -2.62 -20.57
N GLU A 467 24.48 -3.84 -20.47
CA GLU A 467 25.92 -4.05 -20.33
C GLU A 467 26.71 -3.60 -21.58
N GLU A 468 26.18 -3.88 -22.77
CA GLU A 468 26.78 -3.41 -24.04
C GLU A 468 26.75 -1.89 -24.14
N ALA A 469 25.64 -1.25 -23.78
CA ALA A 469 25.52 0.20 -23.74
C ALA A 469 26.51 0.84 -22.73
N MET A 470 26.68 0.26 -21.54
CA MET A 470 27.66 0.72 -20.56
C MET A 470 29.10 0.56 -21.06
N ARG A 471 29.42 -0.54 -21.74
CA ARG A 471 30.75 -0.75 -22.35
C ARG A 471 31.01 0.26 -23.47
N ALA A 472 30.03 0.51 -24.33
CA ALA A 472 30.14 1.49 -25.41
C ALA A 472 30.36 2.91 -24.85
N ARG A 473 29.64 3.27 -23.78
CA ARG A 473 29.83 4.55 -23.10
C ARG A 473 31.20 4.69 -22.46
N ALA A 474 31.69 3.66 -21.77
CA ALA A 474 33.03 3.67 -21.17
C ALA A 474 34.14 3.74 -22.25
N GLU A 475 33.94 3.11 -23.43
CA GLU A 475 34.88 3.20 -24.55
C GLU A 475 34.86 4.60 -25.20
N TYR A 476 33.68 5.22 -25.30
CA TYR A 476 33.55 6.59 -25.77
C TYR A 476 34.26 7.58 -24.82
N GLU A 477 34.03 7.47 -23.51
CA GLU A 477 34.69 8.31 -22.51
C GLU A 477 36.22 8.15 -22.54
N LYS A 478 36.70 6.91 -22.74
CA LYS A 478 38.13 6.65 -22.90
C LYS A 478 38.73 7.28 -24.17
N ARG A 479 38.01 7.24 -25.30
CA ARG A 479 38.43 7.91 -26.54
C ARG A 479 38.41 9.43 -26.40
N ARG A 480 37.42 9.98 -25.72
CA ARG A 480 37.33 11.40 -25.43
C ARG A 480 38.50 11.86 -24.54
N ALA A 481 38.81 11.14 -23.48
CA ALA A 481 39.93 11.46 -22.61
C ALA A 481 41.29 11.40 -23.35
N ALA A 482 41.49 10.40 -24.22
CA ALA A 482 42.70 10.30 -25.05
C ALA A 482 42.81 11.46 -26.06
N TYR A 483 41.72 11.89 -26.66
CA TYR A 483 41.68 13.05 -27.54
C TYR A 483 42.00 14.36 -26.81
N GLU A 484 41.47 14.53 -25.59
CA GLU A 484 41.76 15.70 -24.75
C GLU A 484 43.24 15.73 -24.32
N GLU A 485 43.82 14.59 -24.02
CA GLU A 485 45.23 14.46 -23.69
C GLU A 485 46.14 14.80 -24.89
N GLU A 486 45.84 14.25 -26.10
CA GLU A 486 46.52 14.61 -27.33
C GLU A 486 46.41 16.08 -27.69
N ARG A 487 45.24 16.69 -27.45
CA ARG A 487 45.01 18.13 -27.63
C ARG A 487 45.84 18.96 -26.66
N ARG A 488 45.95 18.54 -25.39
CA ARG A 488 46.80 19.20 -24.39
C ARG A 488 48.29 19.11 -24.77
N GLU A 489 48.76 17.98 -25.24
CA GLU A 489 50.14 17.80 -25.70
C GLU A 489 50.45 18.67 -26.91
N ARG A 490 49.56 18.78 -27.90
CA ARG A 490 49.71 19.68 -29.04
C ARG A 490 49.77 21.15 -28.62
N LEU A 491 48.95 21.58 -27.66
CA LEU A 491 48.94 22.95 -27.15
C LEU A 491 50.19 23.29 -26.28
N SER A 492 50.75 22.30 -25.59
CA SER A 492 51.98 22.47 -24.82
C SER A 492 53.23 22.54 -25.70
N GLY A 493 53.23 21.92 -26.89
CA GLY A 493 54.33 21.97 -27.87
C GLY A 493 54.43 23.28 -28.66
N PHE A 494 53.37 24.11 -28.70
CA PHE A 494 53.42 25.47 -29.24
C PHE A 494 53.58 26.45 -28.05
N GLY A 495 54.81 26.76 -27.67
CA GLY A 495 55.16 27.67 -26.59
C GLY A 495 54.49 29.05 -26.67
N ILE A 496 53.21 29.15 -26.44
CA ILE A 496 52.44 30.39 -26.30
C ILE A 496 52.27 30.66 -24.81
N ALA A 497 52.90 31.73 -24.41
CA ALA A 497 53.05 32.24 -23.07
C ALA A 497 51.72 32.42 -22.30
N GLN A 498 51.82 32.33 -21.00
CA GLN A 498 50.90 32.51 -19.87
C GLN A 498 49.97 33.76 -19.90
N GLY A 499 49.45 34.19 -21.03
CA GLY A 499 48.63 35.41 -21.13
C GLY A 499 47.17 35.26 -21.60
N ILE A 500 46.73 34.04 -21.98
CA ILE A 500 45.40 33.85 -22.55
C ILE A 500 44.63 32.76 -21.78
N ARG A 501 44.75 32.72 -20.48
CA ARG A 501 44.08 31.70 -19.66
C ARG A 501 42.69 32.09 -19.19
N SER A 502 42.33 33.39 -19.19
CA SER A 502 41.01 33.85 -18.74
C SER A 502 39.93 33.89 -19.83
N ASP A 503 40.35 34.05 -21.10
CA ASP A 503 39.38 34.25 -22.19
C ASP A 503 39.02 32.93 -22.91
N LEU A 504 39.76 31.84 -22.63
CA LEU A 504 39.47 30.50 -23.20
C LEU A 504 38.58 29.63 -22.29
N ASP A 505 38.62 29.86 -20.98
CA ASP A 505 37.74 29.14 -20.04
C ASP A 505 36.28 29.60 -20.14
N GLU A 506 36.04 30.90 -20.47
CA GLU A 506 34.67 31.39 -20.75
C GLU A 506 34.10 30.94 -22.13
N ALA A 507 34.98 30.62 -23.09
CA ALA A 507 34.55 30.12 -24.41
C ALA A 507 34.31 28.58 -24.44
N GLU A 508 34.92 27.83 -23.51
CA GLU A 508 34.68 26.36 -23.40
C GLU A 508 33.36 26.03 -22.70
N ASP A 509 32.93 26.86 -21.72
CA ASP A 509 31.60 26.66 -21.07
C ASP A 509 30.44 26.93 -22.03
N THR A 510 30.57 27.91 -22.94
CA THR A 510 29.53 28.18 -23.96
C THR A 510 29.53 27.19 -25.11
N ALA A 511 30.65 26.51 -25.39
CA ALA A 511 30.71 25.48 -26.46
C ALA A 511 30.26 24.10 -25.99
N SER A 512 30.35 23.81 -24.67
CA SER A 512 29.84 22.56 -24.10
C SER A 512 28.32 22.56 -23.98
N GLU A 513 27.71 23.71 -23.65
CA GLU A 513 26.24 23.86 -23.62
C GLU A 513 25.60 23.77 -25.02
N SER A 514 26.30 24.22 -26.09
CA SER A 514 25.77 24.12 -27.46
C SER A 514 25.92 22.72 -28.08
N ALA A 515 26.89 21.93 -27.62
CA ALA A 515 27.08 20.55 -28.11
C ALA A 515 26.11 19.55 -27.48
N ASP A 516 25.71 19.78 -26.19
CA ASP A 516 24.70 18.96 -25.53
C ASP A 516 23.28 19.25 -26.02
N THR A 517 22.99 20.46 -26.52
CA THR A 517 21.70 20.79 -27.16
C THR A 517 21.56 20.22 -28.56
N GLU A 518 22.63 20.14 -29.35
CA GLU A 518 22.58 19.62 -30.72
C GLU A 518 22.43 18.07 -30.77
N TYR A 519 22.93 17.36 -29.72
CA TYR A 519 22.80 15.90 -29.65
C TYR A 519 21.42 15.43 -29.14
N VAL A 520 20.64 16.30 -28.48
CA VAL A 520 19.27 16.03 -28.06
C VAL A 520 18.26 16.29 -29.20
N GLU A 521 18.56 17.18 -30.14
CA GLU A 521 17.68 17.47 -31.30
C GLU A 521 17.78 16.42 -32.41
N GLU A 522 18.93 15.79 -32.65
CA GLU A 522 19.07 14.81 -33.74
C GLU A 522 18.40 13.44 -33.45
N ASN A 523 18.13 13.11 -32.17
CA ASN A 523 17.41 11.89 -31.82
C ASN A 523 15.88 12.06 -31.69
N ASN A 524 15.35 13.30 -31.82
CA ASN A 524 13.91 13.57 -31.78
C ASN A 524 13.24 13.79 -33.15
N THR A 525 13.98 13.72 -34.26
CA THR A 525 13.45 14.04 -35.59
C THR A 525 12.91 12.86 -36.40
N GLU A 526 12.96 11.63 -35.89
CA GLU A 526 12.41 10.47 -36.63
C GLU A 526 11.00 10.00 -36.21
N ALA A 527 10.31 10.72 -35.34
CA ALA A 527 9.00 10.26 -34.85
C ALA A 527 7.89 11.31 -34.81
N THR A 528 7.86 12.29 -35.77
CA THR A 528 6.64 13.10 -35.94
C THR A 528 6.54 13.68 -37.33
N THR A 529 5.76 13.03 -38.18
CA THR A 529 5.02 13.67 -39.27
C THR A 529 3.53 13.56 -39.01
N GLU A 530 2.87 14.73 -39.19
CA GLU A 530 1.41 15.02 -39.16
C GLU A 530 0.82 15.30 -37.77
N SER A 531 0.30 16.46 -37.46
CA SER A 531 -0.46 17.48 -38.16
C SER A 531 -0.52 18.82 -37.39
N THR A 532 -0.36 19.89 -38.13
CA THR A 532 -0.81 21.29 -37.99
C THR A 532 -2.04 21.55 -37.10
N THR A 533 -2.18 22.61 -36.32
CA THR A 533 -2.12 24.06 -36.47
C THR A 533 -2.66 24.76 -35.22
N ASN A 534 -2.07 25.90 -34.91
CA ASN A 534 -2.60 27.17 -34.38
C ASN A 534 -2.89 27.37 -32.89
N ASP A 535 -2.04 28.19 -32.35
CA ASP A 535 -2.19 29.57 -31.80
C ASP A 535 -2.86 29.82 -30.45
N SER A 536 -2.08 30.50 -29.68
CA SER A 536 -2.22 31.71 -28.86
C SER A 536 -2.42 31.56 -27.37
N GLU A 537 -1.38 32.04 -26.64
CA GLU A 537 -1.33 32.97 -25.51
C GLU A 537 -2.54 33.06 -24.56
N ASP A 538 -2.37 32.88 -23.28
CA ASP A 538 -2.16 33.85 -22.21
C ASP A 538 -2.42 33.27 -20.80
N ASP A 539 -1.43 33.43 -19.98
CA ASP A 539 -1.32 33.87 -18.60
C ASP A 539 -2.56 33.79 -17.66
N ASN A 540 -2.45 33.11 -16.58
CA ASN A 540 -2.60 33.57 -15.20
C ASN A 540 -2.96 32.46 -14.16
N THR A 541 -1.98 32.24 -13.29
CA THR A 541 -2.09 31.91 -11.85
C THR A 541 -3.49 31.67 -11.27
N LYS A 542 -3.70 30.46 -10.73
CA LYS A 542 -4.13 30.27 -9.33
C LYS A 542 -3.98 28.81 -8.89
N SER A 543 -3.27 28.65 -7.81
CA SER A 543 -3.11 27.45 -7.03
C SER A 543 -4.48 26.89 -6.57
N SER A 544 -4.74 25.64 -6.86
CA SER A 544 -5.66 24.83 -6.07
C SER A 544 -5.02 23.45 -5.90
N GLY A 545 -4.64 23.13 -4.66
CA GLY A 545 -4.05 21.87 -4.29
C GLY A 545 -5.07 20.74 -4.48
N PHE A 546 -4.67 19.74 -5.22
CA PHE A 546 -5.34 18.45 -5.21
C PHE A 546 -4.62 17.55 -4.20
N GLY A 547 -5.27 17.32 -3.07
CA GLY A 547 -4.92 16.22 -2.19
C GLY A 547 -5.39 14.92 -2.84
N ILE A 548 -4.46 14.07 -3.20
CA ILE A 548 -4.76 12.67 -3.55
C ILE A 548 -4.87 11.92 -2.24
N TYR A 549 -6.06 11.44 -1.93
CA TYR A 549 -6.36 10.61 -0.78
C TYR A 549 -5.90 9.17 -0.96
#